data_0a675b8de21e95a77057bfe14adc9eba
#
_entry.id   0a675b8de21e95a77057bfe14adc9eba
#
_cell.length_a   1.000
_cell.length_b   1.000
_cell.length_c   1.000
_cell.angle_alpha   90.00
_cell.angle_beta   90.00
_cell.angle_gamma   90.00
#
_symmetry.space_group_name_H-M   'P 1'
#
loop_
_entity.id
_entity.type
_entity.pdbx_description
1 polymer ?
#
loop_
_entity_poly.entity_id
_entity_poly.type
_entity_poly.pdbx_seq_one_letter_code
_entity_poly.pdbx_strand_id
1 'polypeptide(L)'
;MKINPLLSLFIVQNQSFKDYFRIMKISLFLLFACALQLLAVNTEAQNAVITFPSNSISVGQLIEEIEKQTDYLVVYSNREIDTNRQVIIQNKSAKVSSYLKETLAKVGIGYKFENDYIILSKNTSLLDQIQQEKITGIVTDVK
;
A
#
# COMPACT_ATOMS: atom_id res chain seq x y z
N MET A 1 -21.99 43.12 -50.40
CA MET A 1 -20.76 42.32 -50.38
C MET A 1 -21.16 40.87 -50.18
N LYS A 2 -21.16 40.05 -51.26
CA LYS A 2 -21.56 38.64 -51.17
C LYS A 2 -20.37 37.80 -50.77
N ILE A 3 -20.39 37.28 -49.56
CA ILE A 3 -19.37 36.35 -49.04
C ILE A 3 -19.54 35.04 -49.78
N ASN A 4 -18.50 34.55 -50.44
CA ASN A 4 -18.52 33.29 -51.18
C ASN A 4 -18.87 32.12 -50.21
N PRO A 5 -19.88 31.30 -50.54
CA PRO A 5 -20.34 30.21 -49.65
C PRO A 5 -19.23 29.19 -49.37
N LEU A 6 -18.26 28.99 -50.24
CA LEU A 6 -17.12 28.14 -50.05
C LEU A 6 -16.15 28.68 -48.93
N LEU A 7 -15.99 29.99 -48.81
CA LEU A 7 -15.12 30.60 -47.82
C LEU A 7 -15.73 30.47 -46.40
N SER A 8 -17.06 30.56 -46.28
CA SER A 8 -17.75 30.35 -45.01
C SER A 8 -17.67 28.92 -44.49
N LEU A 9 -17.70 27.93 -45.38
CA LEU A 9 -17.54 26.51 -45.04
C LEU A 9 -16.11 26.25 -44.50
N PHE A 10 -15.07 26.80 -45.12
CA PHE A 10 -13.68 26.66 -44.65
C PHE A 10 -13.45 27.32 -43.30
N ILE A 11 -14.07 28.44 -42.99
CA ILE A 11 -13.94 29.14 -41.71
C ILE A 11 -14.62 28.34 -40.60
N VAL A 12 -15.81 27.81 -40.83
CA VAL A 12 -16.56 26.99 -39.86
C VAL A 12 -15.83 25.68 -39.58
N GLN A 13 -15.27 25.03 -40.61
CA GLN A 13 -14.53 23.79 -40.44
C GLN A 13 -13.24 23.97 -39.62
N ASN A 14 -12.54 25.07 -39.81
CA ASN A 14 -11.30 25.34 -39.07
C ASN A 14 -11.56 25.68 -37.59
N GLN A 15 -12.71 26.28 -37.26
CA GLN A 15 -13.11 26.58 -35.88
C GLN A 15 -13.49 25.29 -35.14
N SER A 16 -14.22 24.40 -35.80
CA SER A 16 -14.59 23.09 -35.23
C SER A 16 -13.36 22.26 -34.88
N PHE A 17 -12.33 22.19 -35.75
CA PHE A 17 -11.08 21.48 -35.46
C PHE A 17 -10.36 22.01 -34.23
N LYS A 18 -10.31 23.32 -34.02
CA LYS A 18 -9.70 23.93 -32.84
C LYS A 18 -10.41 23.53 -31.55
N ASP A 19 -11.74 23.45 -31.59
CA ASP A 19 -12.55 23.03 -30.46
C ASP A 19 -12.38 21.54 -30.13
N TYR A 20 -12.31 20.69 -31.14
CA TYR A 20 -11.97 19.25 -30.96
C TYR A 20 -10.58 19.06 -30.35
N PHE A 21 -9.58 19.78 -30.78
CA PHE A 21 -8.23 19.73 -30.22
C PHE A 21 -8.20 20.22 -28.76
N ARG A 22 -9.01 21.23 -28.41
CA ARG A 22 -9.14 21.72 -27.05
C ARG A 22 -9.79 20.68 -26.15
N ILE A 23 -10.90 20.10 -26.58
CA ILE A 23 -11.61 19.03 -25.86
C ILE A 23 -10.68 17.82 -25.68
N MET A 24 -9.98 17.40 -26.71
CA MET A 24 -9.04 16.28 -26.67
C MET A 24 -7.92 16.52 -25.66
N LYS A 25 -7.34 17.73 -25.62
CA LYS A 25 -6.31 18.08 -24.61
C LYS A 25 -6.86 18.02 -23.19
N ILE A 26 -8.06 18.54 -22.96
CA ILE A 26 -8.71 18.53 -21.64
C ILE A 26 -9.02 17.10 -21.21
N SER A 27 -9.55 16.28 -22.13
CA SER A 27 -9.85 14.87 -21.87
C SER A 27 -8.58 14.07 -21.55
N LEU A 28 -7.50 14.27 -22.31
CA LEU A 28 -6.22 13.62 -22.05
C LEU A 28 -5.63 14.03 -20.70
N PHE A 29 -5.71 15.32 -20.36
CA PHE A 29 -5.25 15.83 -19.08
C PHE A 29 -6.05 15.25 -17.91
N LEU A 30 -7.38 15.16 -18.04
CA LEU A 30 -8.25 14.57 -17.04
C LEU A 30 -7.95 13.08 -16.84
N LEU A 31 -7.78 12.35 -17.93
CA LEU A 31 -7.41 10.93 -17.91
C LEU A 31 -6.06 10.72 -17.20
N PHE A 32 -5.08 11.56 -17.48
CA PHE A 32 -3.77 11.50 -16.83
C PHE A 32 -3.84 11.86 -15.34
N ALA A 33 -4.64 12.86 -14.98
CA ALA A 33 -4.88 13.23 -13.58
C ALA A 33 -5.55 12.09 -12.78
N CYS A 34 -6.53 11.39 -13.37
CA CYS A 34 -7.15 10.21 -12.77
C CYS A 34 -6.15 9.04 -12.62
N ALA A 35 -5.27 8.83 -13.61
CA ALA A 35 -4.27 7.78 -13.54
C ALA A 35 -3.24 8.01 -12.41
N LEU A 36 -2.87 9.26 -12.12
CA LEU A 36 -1.95 9.59 -11.03
C LEU A 36 -2.55 9.30 -9.64
N GLN A 37 -3.86 9.38 -9.48
CA GLN A 37 -4.52 9.07 -8.21
C GLN A 37 -4.44 7.58 -7.84
N LEU A 38 -4.36 6.69 -8.84
CA LEU A 38 -4.24 5.25 -8.59
C LEU A 38 -2.86 4.84 -8.06
N LEU A 39 -1.84 5.68 -8.22
CA LEU A 39 -0.47 5.42 -7.72
C LEU A 39 -0.27 5.86 -6.26
N ALA A 40 -1.20 6.64 -5.69
CA ALA A 40 -1.04 7.24 -4.36
C ALA A 40 -1.45 6.33 -3.18
N VAL A 41 -2.07 5.18 -3.43
CA VAL A 41 -2.79 4.41 -2.40
C VAL A 41 -1.88 3.62 -1.45
N ASN A 42 -0.60 3.36 -1.78
CA ASN A 42 0.21 2.41 -1.00
C ASN A 42 1.22 3.01 0.00
N THR A 43 1.34 4.32 0.12
CA THR A 43 2.38 4.94 0.97
C THR A 43 1.88 5.49 2.30
N GLU A 44 0.59 5.73 2.46
CA GLU A 44 0.06 6.34 3.69
C GLU A 44 -0.02 5.35 4.85
N ALA A 45 -0.34 4.09 4.56
CA ALA A 45 -0.53 3.08 5.58
C ALA A 45 0.74 2.81 6.42
N GLN A 46 1.92 2.70 5.81
CA GLN A 46 3.19 2.48 6.54
C GLN A 46 3.61 3.69 7.40
N ASN A 47 3.04 4.85 7.15
CA ASN A 47 3.31 6.10 7.85
C ASN A 47 2.32 6.40 8.99
N ALA A 48 1.33 5.55 9.24
CA ALA A 48 0.39 5.72 10.33
C ALA A 48 1.16 5.90 11.65
N VAL A 49 0.83 6.97 12.37
CA VAL A 49 1.44 7.29 13.66
C VAL A 49 0.55 6.75 14.76
N ILE A 50 1.12 5.92 15.63
CA ILE A 50 0.43 5.37 16.79
C ILE A 50 1.06 5.86 18.08
N THR A 51 0.29 5.85 19.16
CA THR A 51 0.72 6.36 20.46
C THR A 51 0.52 5.30 21.54
N PHE A 52 1.54 5.10 22.37
CA PHE A 52 1.47 4.16 23.49
C PHE A 52 1.43 4.89 24.83
N PRO A 53 0.56 4.46 25.76
CA PRO A 53 0.46 5.04 27.11
C PRO A 53 1.62 4.64 28.01
N SER A 54 2.27 3.50 27.74
CA SER A 54 3.32 2.91 28.57
C SER A 54 4.61 2.68 27.76
N ASN A 55 5.75 2.74 28.46
CA ASN A 55 7.06 2.46 27.86
C ASN A 55 7.40 0.96 27.83
N SER A 56 6.65 0.11 28.56
CA SER A 56 6.81 -1.35 28.53
C SER A 56 5.45 -1.97 28.29
N ILE A 57 5.34 -2.76 27.25
CA ILE A 57 4.11 -3.45 26.81
C ILE A 57 4.45 -4.86 26.36
N SER A 58 3.46 -5.74 26.31
CA SER A 58 3.63 -7.05 25.66
C SER A 58 3.53 -6.94 24.14
N VAL A 59 4.07 -7.93 23.43
CA VAL A 59 3.88 -8.06 21.97
C VAL A 59 2.41 -8.09 21.60
N GLY A 60 1.56 -8.75 22.40
CA GLY A 60 0.12 -8.78 22.21
C GLY A 60 -0.52 -7.39 22.31
N GLN A 61 -0.13 -6.61 23.32
CA GLN A 61 -0.58 -5.21 23.45
C GLN A 61 -0.09 -4.32 22.31
N LEU A 62 1.12 -4.55 21.80
CA LEU A 62 1.63 -3.86 20.62
C LEU A 62 0.74 -4.14 19.40
N ILE A 63 0.38 -5.40 19.18
CA ILE A 63 -0.51 -5.82 18.09
C ILE A 63 -1.88 -5.15 18.24
N GLU A 64 -2.51 -5.26 19.42
CA GLU A 64 -3.82 -4.68 19.69
C GLU A 64 -3.86 -3.17 19.46
N GLU A 65 -2.84 -2.43 19.92
CA GLU A 65 -2.78 -0.98 19.70
C GLU A 65 -2.54 -0.61 18.22
N ILE A 66 -1.80 -1.40 17.46
CA ILE A 66 -1.67 -1.20 16.01
C ILE A 66 -3.03 -1.37 15.34
N GLU A 67 -3.74 -2.47 15.59
CA GLU A 67 -5.05 -2.75 14.99
C GLU A 67 -6.13 -1.74 15.41
N LYS A 68 -6.05 -1.21 16.63
CA LYS A 68 -7.00 -0.23 17.15
C LYS A 68 -6.79 1.18 16.57
N GLN A 69 -5.55 1.58 16.34
CA GLN A 69 -5.20 2.94 15.90
C GLN A 69 -4.96 3.06 14.40
N THR A 70 -5.02 1.93 13.67
CA THR A 70 -4.80 1.89 12.22
C THR A 70 -5.78 0.93 11.55
N ASP A 71 -5.82 0.93 10.23
CA ASP A 71 -6.62 -0.02 9.44
C ASP A 71 -5.88 -1.35 9.18
N TYR A 72 -4.69 -1.55 9.80
CA TYR A 72 -3.93 -2.78 9.65
C TYR A 72 -4.49 -3.91 10.50
N LEU A 73 -4.47 -5.11 9.90
CA LEU A 73 -4.67 -6.39 10.60
C LEU A 73 -3.33 -7.11 10.74
N VAL A 74 -3.02 -7.58 11.95
CA VAL A 74 -1.75 -8.26 12.22
C VAL A 74 -1.94 -9.76 12.18
N VAL A 75 -1.24 -10.42 11.25
CA VAL A 75 -1.30 -11.88 11.07
C VAL A 75 -0.04 -12.53 11.64
N TYR A 76 -0.21 -13.50 12.51
CA TYR A 76 0.89 -14.22 13.12
C TYR A 76 0.49 -15.64 13.53
N SER A 77 1.49 -16.49 13.78
CA SER A 77 1.29 -17.83 14.32
C SER A 77 1.58 -17.84 15.83
N ASN A 78 0.60 -18.25 16.65
CA ASN A 78 0.76 -18.39 18.10
C ASN A 78 1.85 -19.42 18.51
N ARG A 79 2.28 -20.29 17.57
CA ARG A 79 3.37 -21.23 17.81
C ARG A 79 4.74 -20.59 17.67
N GLU A 80 4.83 -19.51 16.89
CA GLU A 80 6.09 -18.84 16.56
C GLU A 80 6.29 -17.55 17.37
N ILE A 81 5.20 -16.85 17.65
CA ILE A 81 5.20 -15.54 18.31
C ILE A 81 4.65 -15.67 19.72
N ASP A 82 5.50 -15.38 20.70
CA ASP A 82 5.08 -15.26 22.10
C ASP A 82 4.53 -13.85 22.36
N THR A 83 3.20 -13.76 22.39
CA THR A 83 2.48 -12.49 22.61
C THR A 83 2.65 -11.92 24.02
N ASN A 84 3.06 -12.74 25.01
CA ASN A 84 3.30 -12.29 26.39
C ASN A 84 4.69 -11.65 26.57
N ARG A 85 5.57 -11.81 25.59
CA ARG A 85 6.92 -11.26 25.66
C ARG A 85 6.89 -9.74 25.80
N GLN A 86 7.61 -9.22 26.79
CA GLN A 86 7.70 -7.79 27.06
C GLN A 86 8.66 -7.10 26.10
N VAL A 87 8.26 -5.95 25.61
CA VAL A 87 9.02 -5.08 24.73
C VAL A 87 9.05 -3.65 25.26
N ILE A 88 10.14 -2.94 25.01
CA ILE A 88 10.34 -1.58 25.47
C ILE A 88 10.06 -0.62 24.33
N ILE A 89 9.14 0.31 24.58
CA ILE A 89 8.80 1.41 23.68
C ILE A 89 9.68 2.61 24.04
N GLN A 90 10.52 3.06 23.12
CA GLN A 90 11.41 4.20 23.34
C GLN A 90 10.69 5.54 23.15
N ASN A 91 9.84 5.62 22.13
CA ASN A 91 9.09 6.82 21.80
C ASN A 91 7.60 6.59 22.04
N LYS A 92 6.93 7.49 22.74
CA LYS A 92 5.49 7.38 23.00
C LYS A 92 4.62 7.56 21.75
N SER A 93 5.13 8.24 20.74
CA SER A 93 4.43 8.45 19.48
C SER A 93 5.42 8.32 18.34
N ALA A 94 5.20 7.38 17.43
CA ALA A 94 6.01 7.15 16.25
C ALA A 94 5.23 6.39 15.17
N LYS A 95 5.82 6.27 13.99
CA LYS A 95 5.25 5.48 12.89
C LYS A 95 5.22 3.98 13.23
N VAL A 96 4.20 3.27 12.77
CA VAL A 96 4.08 1.82 12.93
C VAL A 96 5.37 1.11 12.47
N SER A 97 5.89 1.48 11.30
CA SER A 97 7.12 0.89 10.75
C SER A 97 8.34 1.07 11.68
N SER A 98 8.45 2.20 12.36
CA SER A 98 9.53 2.46 13.33
C SER A 98 9.39 1.57 14.56
N TYR A 99 8.18 1.44 15.12
CA TYR A 99 7.94 0.55 16.26
C TYR A 99 8.25 -0.91 15.92
N LEU A 100 7.75 -1.40 14.78
CA LEU A 100 8.00 -2.78 14.36
C LEU A 100 9.51 -3.02 14.22
N LYS A 101 10.23 -2.10 13.58
CA LYS A 101 11.68 -2.20 13.37
C LYS A 101 12.46 -2.17 14.69
N GLU A 102 12.16 -1.22 15.58
CA GLU A 102 12.94 -1.00 16.80
C GLU A 102 12.59 -2.00 17.91
N THR A 103 11.32 -2.43 17.96
CA THR A 103 10.79 -3.23 19.06
C THR A 103 10.84 -4.71 18.74
N LEU A 104 10.32 -5.14 17.57
CA LEU A 104 10.25 -6.57 17.22
C LEU A 104 11.60 -7.15 16.83
N ALA A 105 12.48 -6.35 16.21
CA ALA A 105 13.83 -6.81 15.87
C ALA A 105 14.62 -7.26 17.11
N LYS A 106 14.48 -6.57 18.25
CA LYS A 106 15.14 -6.90 19.52
C LYS A 106 14.68 -8.24 20.11
N VAL A 107 13.48 -8.67 19.76
CA VAL A 107 12.90 -9.93 20.23
C VAL A 107 12.95 -11.05 19.19
N GLY A 108 13.63 -10.81 18.05
CA GLY A 108 13.82 -11.81 16.99
C GLY A 108 12.55 -12.09 16.19
N ILE A 109 11.65 -11.12 16.10
CA ILE A 109 10.44 -11.18 15.30
C ILE A 109 10.63 -10.31 14.06
N GLY A 110 10.47 -10.93 12.90
CA GLY A 110 10.42 -10.25 11.61
C GLY A 110 9.01 -9.78 11.27
N TYR A 111 8.91 -8.79 10.39
CA TYR A 111 7.61 -8.31 9.90
C TYR A 111 7.67 -7.96 8.42
N LYS A 112 6.50 -8.07 7.75
CA LYS A 112 6.30 -7.67 6.36
C LYS A 112 4.95 -6.96 6.25
N PHE A 113 4.92 -5.85 5.51
CA PHE A 113 3.67 -5.22 5.11
C PHE A 113 3.18 -5.82 3.79
N GLU A 114 1.92 -6.21 3.75
CA GLU A 114 1.27 -6.75 2.57
C GLU A 114 -0.18 -6.24 2.48
N ASN A 115 -0.41 -5.25 1.63
CA ASN A 115 -1.68 -4.50 1.58
C ASN A 115 -2.04 -3.96 2.97
N ASP A 116 -3.20 -4.35 3.50
CA ASP A 116 -3.70 -3.95 4.82
C ASP A 116 -3.28 -4.93 5.95
N TYR A 117 -2.33 -5.82 5.66
CA TYR A 117 -1.84 -6.80 6.61
C TYR A 117 -0.40 -6.53 7.04
N ILE A 118 -0.12 -6.79 8.31
CA ILE A 118 1.23 -6.89 8.86
C ILE A 118 1.46 -8.34 9.24
N ILE A 119 2.33 -9.02 8.51
CA ILE A 119 2.65 -10.43 8.77
C ILE A 119 3.86 -10.47 9.69
N LEU A 120 3.73 -11.16 10.84
CA LEU A 120 4.82 -11.39 11.79
C LEU A 120 5.34 -12.82 11.67
N SER A 121 6.67 -12.99 11.70
CA SER A 121 7.32 -14.30 11.73
C SER A 121 8.54 -14.30 12.66
N LYS A 122 8.93 -15.47 13.14
CA LYS A 122 10.07 -15.62 14.06
C LYS A 122 11.45 -15.35 13.43
N ASN A 123 11.55 -15.29 12.11
CA ASN A 123 12.81 -15.14 11.39
C ASN A 123 12.68 -14.15 10.23
N THR A 124 13.38 -13.04 10.29
CA THR A 124 13.38 -12.01 9.23
C THR A 124 13.90 -12.55 7.89
N SER A 125 14.78 -13.55 7.90
CA SER A 125 15.32 -14.17 6.69
C SER A 125 14.30 -15.01 5.91
N LEU A 126 13.19 -15.44 6.52
CA LEU A 126 12.14 -16.18 5.83
C LEU A 126 11.18 -15.27 5.06
N LEU A 127 11.07 -14.01 5.44
CA LEU A 127 10.23 -13.03 4.73
C LEU A 127 10.79 -12.67 3.36
N ASP A 128 12.12 -12.72 3.19
CA ASP A 128 12.79 -12.50 1.92
C ASP A 128 12.76 -13.74 1.00
N GLN A 129 12.48 -14.94 1.55
CA GLN A 129 12.45 -16.21 0.82
C GLN A 129 11.05 -16.65 0.37
N ILE A 130 9.99 -15.91 0.64
CA ILE A 130 8.68 -16.11 -0.02
C ILE A 130 8.75 -15.53 -1.45
N GLN A 131 9.85 -15.75 -2.14
CA GLN A 131 9.91 -15.76 -3.59
C GLN A 131 9.50 -17.17 -4.05
N GLN A 132 8.23 -17.27 -4.47
CA GLN A 132 7.72 -18.28 -5.40
C GLN A 132 8.39 -19.66 -5.32
N GLU A 133 8.03 -20.49 -4.38
CA GLU A 133 8.13 -21.93 -4.58
C GLU A 133 7.13 -22.31 -5.67
N LYS A 134 7.66 -22.51 -6.88
CA LYS A 134 6.91 -23.01 -8.03
C LYS A 134 6.47 -24.44 -7.69
N ILE A 135 5.24 -24.62 -7.26
CA ILE A 135 4.66 -25.95 -7.03
C ILE A 135 4.48 -26.59 -8.39
N THR A 136 5.39 -27.48 -8.76
CA THR A 136 5.29 -28.35 -9.93
C THR A 136 4.62 -29.65 -9.47
N GLY A 137 3.30 -29.75 -9.63
CA GLY A 137 2.56 -30.98 -9.45
C GLY A 137 2.59 -31.81 -10.72
N ILE A 138 3.03 -33.08 -10.63
CA ILE A 138 2.87 -34.06 -11.72
C ILE A 138 1.54 -34.76 -11.47
N VAL A 139 0.58 -34.59 -12.39
CA VAL A 139 -0.67 -35.34 -12.39
C VAL A 139 -0.39 -36.68 -13.09
N THR A 140 -0.42 -37.77 -12.36
CA THR A 140 -0.36 -39.13 -12.91
C THR A 140 -1.76 -39.71 -12.93
N ASP A 141 -2.27 -39.94 -14.13
CA ASP A 141 -3.49 -40.73 -14.35
C ASP A 141 -3.15 -42.21 -14.13
N VAL A 142 -3.82 -42.81 -13.16
CA VAL A 142 -3.79 -44.26 -12.95
C VAL A 142 -4.87 -44.87 -13.85
N LYS A 143 -4.45 -45.66 -14.83
CA LYS A 143 -5.30 -46.52 -15.66
C LYS A 143 -5.68 -47.78 -14.89
#